data_1979d1aad06ce3158a10a4138a313ef0
#
_entry.id   1979d1aad06ce3158a10a4138a313ef0
#
_cell.length_a   1.000
_cell.length_b   1.000
_cell.length_c   1.000
_cell.angle_alpha   90.00
_cell.angle_beta   90.00
_cell.angle_gamma   90.00
#
_symmetry.space_group_name_H-M   'P 1'
#
loop_
_entity.id
_entity.type
_entity.pdbx_description
1 polymer ?
#
loop_
_entity_poly.entity_id
_entity_poly.type
_entity_poly.pdbx_seq_one_letter_code
_entity_poly.pdbx_strand_id
1 'polypeptide(L)'
;MASTYTPLGVELMATGENAGTWGTKTNTNLNIIEQIAGGYIVQTLNAGGAGANTTTLSVSDGSTGATLATRTIILGAESPQTISGNKIVTIPLDVENFYFIKNSTSGAYTVQLKYASGSGDSVTWATTDKGWKIIYATANDGTNPDIAEITVGGLPGGSNTQVQYNDSGSFGGDANLVWDSSNGLVIGSQKELRLADTSGGEYIGMKAAGTTTDYTISWPGAVAGGNDYVLKSTTGGVLSWGEVSGGTSW
;
A
#
# COMPACT_ATOMS: atom_id res chain seq x y z
N MET A 1 -31.98 -8.39 -36.90
CA MET A 1 -31.17 -9.02 -35.79
C MET A 1 -31.35 -8.16 -34.57
N ALA A 2 -31.52 -8.73 -33.41
CA ALA A 2 -31.59 -7.95 -32.17
C ALA A 2 -30.19 -7.43 -31.77
N SER A 3 -30.11 -6.24 -31.16
CA SER A 3 -28.90 -5.73 -30.57
C SER A 3 -28.34 -6.70 -29.53
N THR A 4 -27.02 -6.69 -29.38
CA THR A 4 -26.28 -7.42 -28.31
C THR A 4 -25.56 -6.41 -27.43
N TYR A 5 -24.95 -6.88 -26.34
CA TYR A 5 -24.28 -6.00 -25.39
C TYR A 5 -22.87 -6.46 -25.11
N THR A 6 -21.99 -5.53 -24.82
CA THR A 6 -20.67 -5.86 -24.27
C THR A 6 -20.78 -6.33 -22.81
N PRO A 7 -19.77 -7.00 -22.24
CA PRO A 7 -19.77 -7.39 -20.82
C PRO A 7 -19.98 -6.25 -19.82
N LEU A 8 -19.80 -5.00 -20.25
CA LEU A 8 -20.05 -3.80 -19.44
C LEU A 8 -21.33 -3.06 -19.82
N GLY A 9 -22.21 -3.69 -20.61
CA GLY A 9 -23.54 -3.20 -20.90
C GLY A 9 -23.66 -2.17 -22.05
N VAL A 10 -22.59 -1.92 -22.82
CA VAL A 10 -22.66 -1.06 -24.01
C VAL A 10 -23.40 -1.78 -25.13
N GLU A 11 -24.42 -1.15 -25.70
CA GLU A 11 -25.23 -1.74 -26.77
C GLU A 11 -24.48 -1.78 -28.10
N LEU A 12 -24.38 -2.96 -28.68
CA LEU A 12 -23.91 -3.18 -30.05
C LEU A 12 -25.12 -3.22 -30.97
N MET A 13 -25.45 -2.07 -31.55
CA MET A 13 -26.65 -1.88 -32.37
C MET A 13 -26.56 -2.68 -33.66
N ALA A 14 -27.58 -3.51 -33.93
CA ALA A 14 -27.66 -4.23 -35.18
C ALA A 14 -28.10 -3.32 -36.35
N THR A 15 -27.63 -3.62 -37.56
CA THR A 15 -27.97 -2.86 -38.78
C THR A 15 -29.48 -2.88 -39.00
N GLY A 16 -30.08 -1.69 -39.16
CA GLY A 16 -31.52 -1.53 -39.41
C GLY A 16 -32.37 -1.54 -38.13
N GLU A 17 -31.80 -1.80 -36.98
CA GLU A 17 -32.46 -1.66 -35.68
C GLU A 17 -32.43 -0.22 -35.18
N ASN A 18 -33.24 0.09 -34.19
CA ASN A 18 -33.28 1.42 -33.54
C ASN A 18 -33.67 2.60 -34.46
N ALA A 19 -34.41 2.35 -35.54
CA ALA A 19 -34.93 3.41 -36.40
C ALA A 19 -35.75 4.42 -35.57
N GLY A 20 -35.36 5.70 -35.59
CA GLY A 20 -35.96 6.76 -34.78
C GLY A 20 -35.45 6.87 -33.33
N THR A 21 -34.72 5.90 -32.82
CA THR A 21 -34.17 5.86 -31.44
C THR A 21 -32.66 5.78 -31.36
N TRP A 22 -31.96 5.61 -32.49
CA TRP A 22 -30.50 5.43 -32.52
C TRP A 22 -29.73 6.55 -31.82
N GLY A 23 -30.19 7.81 -31.90
CA GLY A 23 -29.56 8.93 -31.22
C GLY A 23 -29.61 8.81 -29.69
N THR A 24 -30.74 8.34 -29.15
CA THR A 24 -30.89 8.06 -27.72
C THR A 24 -30.00 6.93 -27.30
N LYS A 25 -29.94 5.84 -28.08
CA LYS A 25 -29.08 4.68 -27.82
C LYS A 25 -27.59 5.05 -27.85
N THR A 26 -27.19 5.85 -28.85
CA THR A 26 -25.84 6.38 -28.96
C THR A 26 -25.44 7.19 -27.72
N ASN A 27 -26.32 8.13 -27.30
CA ASN A 27 -26.07 8.96 -26.13
C ASN A 27 -25.97 8.11 -24.84
N THR A 28 -26.82 7.10 -24.69
CA THR A 28 -26.75 6.16 -23.55
C THR A 28 -25.40 5.40 -23.55
N ASN A 29 -24.97 4.90 -24.71
CA ASN A 29 -23.67 4.23 -24.85
C ASN A 29 -22.50 5.15 -24.50
N LEU A 30 -22.53 6.42 -24.95
CA LEU A 30 -21.50 7.41 -24.60
C LEU A 30 -21.45 7.67 -23.09
N ASN A 31 -22.60 7.76 -22.43
CA ASN A 31 -22.67 7.91 -20.98
C ASN A 31 -22.14 6.68 -20.24
N ILE A 32 -22.40 5.46 -20.74
CA ILE A 32 -21.81 4.23 -20.17
C ILE A 32 -20.28 4.25 -20.33
N ILE A 33 -19.78 4.62 -21.51
CA ILE A 33 -18.34 4.72 -21.77
C ILE A 33 -17.70 5.79 -20.86
N GLU A 34 -18.35 6.94 -20.64
CA GLU A 34 -17.89 7.96 -19.71
C GLU A 34 -17.79 7.41 -18.27
N GLN A 35 -18.79 6.65 -17.82
CA GLN A 35 -18.75 5.98 -16.51
C GLN A 35 -17.61 4.98 -16.42
N ILE A 36 -17.41 4.14 -17.45
CA ILE A 36 -16.29 3.18 -17.51
C ILE A 36 -14.94 3.92 -17.46
N ALA A 37 -14.82 5.08 -18.08
CA ALA A 37 -13.59 5.86 -18.12
C ALA A 37 -13.25 6.55 -16.78
N GLY A 38 -14.26 7.09 -16.07
CA GLY A 38 -14.01 7.94 -14.90
C GLY A 38 -15.11 7.95 -13.85
N GLY A 39 -16.13 7.09 -13.96
CA GLY A 39 -17.26 7.09 -13.04
C GLY A 39 -16.90 6.65 -11.62
N TYR A 40 -17.75 7.03 -10.68
CA TYR A 40 -17.65 6.74 -9.25
C TYR A 40 -18.98 6.20 -8.73
N ILE A 41 -18.92 5.16 -7.91
CA ILE A 41 -20.10 4.57 -7.26
C ILE A 41 -19.78 4.02 -5.88
N VAL A 42 -20.77 4.04 -5.00
CA VAL A 42 -20.72 3.39 -3.69
C VAL A 42 -21.60 2.16 -3.71
N GLN A 43 -21.03 1.00 -3.40
CA GLN A 43 -21.72 -0.29 -3.33
C GLN A 43 -21.82 -0.76 -1.89
N THR A 44 -22.99 -0.65 -1.29
CA THR A 44 -23.25 -1.21 0.03
C THR A 44 -23.15 -2.72 -0.02
N LEU A 45 -22.40 -3.32 0.92
CA LEU A 45 -22.27 -4.74 1.06
C LEU A 45 -23.41 -5.33 1.87
N ASN A 46 -23.74 -6.58 1.57
CA ASN A 46 -24.78 -7.30 2.31
C ASN A 46 -24.38 -7.43 3.78
N ALA A 47 -25.11 -6.80 4.69
CA ALA A 47 -24.73 -6.64 6.10
C ALA A 47 -25.05 -7.85 6.96
N GLY A 48 -25.91 -8.77 6.49
CA GLY A 48 -26.47 -9.84 7.31
C GLY A 48 -25.45 -10.86 7.87
N GLY A 49 -25.60 -11.22 9.13
CA GLY A 49 -25.11 -12.42 9.82
C GLY A 49 -23.60 -12.72 9.78
N ALA A 50 -23.21 -13.72 10.59
CA ALA A 50 -21.82 -14.22 10.69
C ALA A 50 -21.36 -15.06 9.48
N GLY A 51 -22.19 -15.26 8.47
CA GLY A 51 -21.84 -16.01 7.25
C GLY A 51 -21.12 -15.17 6.20
N ALA A 52 -20.48 -15.83 5.25
CA ALA A 52 -19.91 -15.20 4.08
C ALA A 52 -21.03 -14.68 3.16
N ASN A 53 -21.55 -13.51 3.45
CA ASN A 53 -22.59 -12.88 2.65
C ASN A 53 -22.01 -12.34 1.35
N THR A 54 -22.62 -12.76 0.23
CA THR A 54 -22.19 -12.37 -1.11
C THR A 54 -22.95 -11.14 -1.59
N THR A 55 -22.22 -10.19 -2.17
CA THR A 55 -22.75 -9.05 -2.91
C THR A 55 -22.25 -9.17 -4.35
N THR A 56 -23.16 -9.28 -5.31
CA THR A 56 -22.81 -9.31 -6.74
C THR A 56 -22.82 -7.89 -7.29
N LEU A 57 -21.72 -7.46 -7.90
CA LEU A 57 -21.65 -6.19 -8.61
C LEU A 57 -22.42 -6.30 -9.93
N SER A 58 -23.20 -5.26 -10.23
CA SER A 58 -24.13 -5.28 -11.35
C SER A 58 -23.50 -4.86 -12.68
N VAL A 59 -23.96 -5.50 -13.75
CA VAL A 59 -23.93 -4.97 -15.10
C VAL A 59 -25.38 -4.66 -15.51
N SER A 60 -25.58 -3.68 -16.37
CA SER A 60 -26.91 -3.30 -16.84
C SER A 60 -26.85 -2.99 -18.33
N ASP A 61 -27.44 -3.84 -19.11
CA ASP A 61 -27.44 -3.74 -20.58
C ASP A 61 -28.19 -2.48 -21.06
N GLY A 62 -27.49 -1.65 -21.81
CA GLY A 62 -28.05 -0.44 -22.40
C GLY A 62 -28.52 0.61 -21.36
N SER A 63 -27.99 0.57 -20.14
CA SER A 63 -28.34 1.52 -19.08
C SER A 63 -27.13 1.99 -18.30
N THR A 64 -27.18 3.22 -17.80
CA THR A 64 -26.18 3.79 -16.87
C THR A 64 -26.44 3.34 -15.43
N GLY A 65 -25.46 3.53 -14.55
CA GLY A 65 -25.59 3.30 -13.09
C GLY A 65 -25.24 1.88 -12.62
N ALA A 66 -24.81 1.00 -13.52
CA ALA A 66 -24.30 -0.33 -13.14
C ALA A 66 -22.94 -0.19 -12.43
N THR A 67 -22.73 -0.96 -11.37
CA THR A 67 -21.52 -0.88 -10.55
C THR A 67 -20.26 -1.18 -11.36
N LEU A 68 -20.30 -2.22 -12.21
CA LEU A 68 -19.16 -2.65 -13.01
C LEU A 68 -18.88 -1.79 -14.24
N ALA A 69 -19.84 -0.95 -14.64
CA ALA A 69 -19.63 0.09 -15.64
C ALA A 69 -19.09 1.40 -15.03
N THR A 70 -18.38 1.31 -13.90
CA THR A 70 -17.86 2.46 -13.17
C THR A 70 -16.40 2.20 -12.79
N ARG A 71 -15.51 3.17 -13.02
CA ARG A 71 -14.07 3.02 -12.78
C ARG A 71 -13.72 2.93 -11.30
N THR A 72 -14.37 3.75 -10.47
CA THR A 72 -14.07 3.86 -9.05
C THR A 72 -15.22 3.30 -8.22
N ILE A 73 -14.95 2.30 -7.41
CA ILE A 73 -15.96 1.61 -6.60
C ILE A 73 -15.57 1.69 -5.12
N ILE A 74 -16.47 2.18 -4.28
CA ILE A 74 -16.34 2.08 -2.83
C ILE A 74 -17.23 0.94 -2.33
N LEU A 75 -16.63 -0.10 -1.79
CA LEU A 75 -17.31 -1.21 -1.13
C LEU A 75 -17.62 -0.84 0.32
N GLY A 76 -18.90 -0.81 0.65
CA GLY A 76 -19.41 -0.35 1.94
C GLY A 76 -20.18 0.96 1.81
N ALA A 77 -19.71 2.02 2.46
CA ALA A 77 -20.31 3.34 2.40
C ALA A 77 -19.22 4.42 2.45
N GLU A 78 -19.55 5.68 2.16
CA GLU A 78 -18.61 6.81 2.34
C GLU A 78 -18.19 6.97 3.81
N SER A 79 -19.16 6.92 4.73
CA SER A 79 -18.88 6.63 6.14
C SER A 79 -18.80 5.11 6.29
N PRO A 80 -17.73 4.55 6.91
CA PRO A 80 -17.47 3.12 6.87
C PRO A 80 -18.69 2.27 7.28
N GLN A 81 -19.10 1.35 6.42
CA GLN A 81 -20.16 0.40 6.72
C GLN A 81 -19.67 -0.62 7.76
N THR A 82 -20.35 -0.73 8.89
CA THR A 82 -20.04 -1.78 9.87
C THR A 82 -20.52 -3.13 9.35
N ILE A 83 -19.58 -4.09 9.28
CA ILE A 83 -19.86 -5.48 8.92
C ILE A 83 -19.59 -6.41 10.11
N SER A 84 -20.37 -7.48 10.22
CA SER A 84 -20.33 -8.44 11.33
C SER A 84 -19.82 -9.83 10.93
N GLY A 85 -19.29 -9.97 9.70
CA GLY A 85 -18.72 -11.21 9.16
C GLY A 85 -17.95 -10.94 7.87
N ASN A 86 -17.17 -11.92 7.42
CA ASN A 86 -16.46 -11.87 6.15
C ASN A 86 -17.43 -11.66 4.98
N LYS A 87 -17.02 -10.89 3.99
CA LYS A 87 -17.84 -10.57 2.81
C LYS A 87 -17.18 -11.07 1.54
N ILE A 88 -18.02 -11.54 0.64
CA ILE A 88 -17.63 -11.91 -0.73
C ILE A 88 -18.30 -10.92 -1.68
N VAL A 89 -17.52 -10.36 -2.58
CA VAL A 89 -17.98 -9.51 -3.68
C VAL A 89 -17.72 -10.28 -4.97
N THR A 90 -18.73 -10.42 -5.83
CA THR A 90 -18.60 -11.19 -7.06
C THR A 90 -18.87 -10.35 -8.29
N ILE A 91 -18.19 -10.72 -9.39
CA ILE A 91 -18.36 -10.17 -10.74
C ILE A 91 -18.66 -11.30 -11.75
N PRO A 92 -19.38 -11.03 -12.86
CA PRO A 92 -19.58 -12.00 -13.94
C PRO A 92 -18.26 -12.43 -14.58
N LEU A 93 -18.22 -13.67 -15.16
CA LEU A 93 -17.01 -14.29 -15.71
C LEU A 93 -16.44 -13.57 -16.94
N ASP A 94 -17.26 -12.87 -17.68
CA ASP A 94 -16.92 -12.19 -18.94
C ASP A 94 -16.51 -10.71 -18.77
N VAL A 95 -16.51 -10.21 -17.54
CA VAL A 95 -16.11 -8.83 -17.23
C VAL A 95 -14.60 -8.72 -17.22
N GLU A 96 -14.06 -8.01 -18.20
CA GLU A 96 -12.66 -7.59 -18.28
C GLU A 96 -12.59 -6.07 -18.11
N ASN A 97 -11.92 -5.62 -17.05
CA ASN A 97 -11.70 -4.18 -16.81
C ASN A 97 -10.73 -3.99 -15.63
N PHE A 98 -10.14 -2.80 -15.50
CA PHE A 98 -9.45 -2.44 -14.28
C PHE A 98 -10.23 -1.40 -13.47
N TYR A 99 -10.09 -1.46 -12.16
CA TYR A 99 -10.86 -0.69 -11.20
C TYR A 99 -9.98 -0.11 -10.11
N PHE A 100 -10.36 1.05 -9.60
CA PHE A 100 -9.93 1.55 -8.30
C PHE A 100 -11.00 1.16 -7.27
N ILE A 101 -10.68 0.21 -6.40
CA ILE A 101 -11.66 -0.26 -5.41
C ILE A 101 -11.19 0.04 -4.00
N LYS A 102 -12.04 0.66 -3.19
CA LYS A 102 -11.80 0.91 -1.77
C LYS A 102 -12.64 -0.02 -0.91
N ASN A 103 -12.00 -0.66 0.04
CA ASN A 103 -12.73 -1.26 1.15
C ASN A 103 -13.04 -0.19 2.20
N SER A 104 -14.29 0.28 2.25
CA SER A 104 -14.81 1.25 3.22
C SER A 104 -15.77 0.55 4.19
N THR A 105 -15.28 -0.52 4.81
CA THR A 105 -15.99 -1.22 5.89
C THR A 105 -15.28 -1.07 7.22
N SER A 106 -16.02 -1.14 8.33
CA SER A 106 -15.48 -1.26 9.68
C SER A 106 -15.73 -2.67 10.24
N GLY A 107 -14.96 -3.06 11.27
CA GLY A 107 -14.95 -4.40 11.83
C GLY A 107 -13.78 -5.24 11.34
N ALA A 108 -13.35 -6.22 12.16
CA ALA A 108 -12.20 -7.08 11.90
C ALA A 108 -12.57 -8.27 11.01
N TYR A 109 -13.08 -7.99 9.81
CA TYR A 109 -13.52 -8.98 8.85
C TYR A 109 -12.91 -8.73 7.47
N THR A 110 -12.73 -9.79 6.69
CA THR A 110 -12.22 -9.73 5.33
C THR A 110 -13.29 -9.31 4.33
N VAL A 111 -12.86 -8.69 3.22
CA VAL A 111 -13.67 -8.51 2.02
C VAL A 111 -12.89 -9.14 0.86
N GLN A 112 -13.49 -10.11 0.20
CA GLN A 112 -12.90 -10.82 -0.94
C GLN A 112 -13.63 -10.44 -2.23
N LEU A 113 -12.89 -10.03 -3.25
CA LEU A 113 -13.39 -9.84 -4.61
C LEU A 113 -12.97 -11.05 -5.46
N LYS A 114 -13.93 -11.69 -6.10
CA LYS A 114 -13.72 -12.85 -6.96
C LYS A 114 -14.74 -12.89 -8.10
N TYR A 115 -14.51 -13.72 -9.10
CA TYR A 115 -15.55 -14.03 -10.07
C TYR A 115 -16.68 -14.85 -9.44
N ALA A 116 -17.87 -14.80 -10.03
CA ALA A 116 -19.08 -15.43 -9.50
C ALA A 116 -18.97 -16.95 -9.39
N SER A 117 -18.14 -17.56 -10.22
CA SER A 117 -17.82 -19.00 -10.20
C SER A 117 -16.38 -19.22 -10.64
N GLY A 118 -15.95 -20.49 -10.65
CA GLY A 118 -14.58 -20.85 -11.01
C GLY A 118 -13.62 -20.83 -9.83
N SER A 119 -12.37 -21.23 -10.10
CA SER A 119 -11.28 -21.35 -9.15
C SER A 119 -10.09 -20.41 -9.45
N GLY A 120 -10.28 -19.42 -10.33
CA GLY A 120 -9.29 -18.41 -10.64
C GLY A 120 -8.93 -17.56 -9.42
N ASP A 121 -7.85 -16.80 -9.54
CA ASP A 121 -7.32 -15.96 -8.47
C ASP A 121 -8.32 -14.88 -8.04
N SER A 122 -8.21 -14.49 -6.79
CA SER A 122 -9.07 -13.49 -6.15
C SER A 122 -8.26 -12.51 -5.32
N VAL A 123 -8.79 -11.32 -5.09
CA VAL A 123 -8.16 -10.31 -4.23
C VAL A 123 -8.92 -10.17 -2.93
N THR A 124 -8.20 -10.23 -1.81
CA THR A 124 -8.77 -10.12 -0.47
C THR A 124 -8.17 -8.93 0.29
N TRP A 125 -9.03 -8.08 0.81
CA TRP A 125 -8.68 -7.15 1.87
C TRP A 125 -8.67 -7.91 3.20
N ALA A 126 -7.52 -7.95 3.86
CA ALA A 126 -7.36 -8.53 5.18
C ALA A 126 -8.20 -7.78 6.23
N THR A 127 -8.32 -8.31 7.42
CA THR A 127 -9.14 -7.75 8.51
C THR A 127 -8.75 -6.31 8.88
N THR A 128 -7.49 -5.97 8.73
CA THR A 128 -6.90 -4.64 9.01
C THR A 128 -6.73 -3.77 7.76
N ASP A 129 -6.88 -4.35 6.57
CA ASP A 129 -6.72 -3.64 5.30
C ASP A 129 -8.05 -2.98 4.91
N LYS A 130 -8.13 -1.66 5.05
CA LYS A 130 -9.32 -0.82 4.77
C LYS A 130 -8.99 0.26 3.74
N GLY A 131 -8.13 -0.05 2.80
CA GLY A 131 -7.61 0.90 1.83
C GLY A 131 -8.07 0.69 0.40
N TRP A 132 -7.43 1.42 -0.48
CA TRP A 132 -7.58 1.32 -1.93
C TRP A 132 -6.71 0.20 -2.49
N LYS A 133 -7.26 -0.49 -3.49
CA LYS A 133 -6.52 -1.40 -4.37
C LYS A 133 -6.80 -1.06 -5.83
N ILE A 134 -5.79 -1.23 -6.67
CA ILE A 134 -5.97 -1.22 -8.13
C ILE A 134 -6.15 -2.67 -8.54
N ILE A 135 -7.30 -2.97 -9.11
CA ILE A 135 -7.72 -4.33 -9.43
C ILE A 135 -7.84 -4.47 -10.94
N TYR A 136 -7.33 -5.57 -11.49
CA TYR A 136 -7.55 -5.98 -12.86
C TYR A 136 -8.33 -7.29 -12.88
N ALA A 137 -9.51 -7.26 -13.47
CA ALA A 137 -10.34 -8.43 -13.77
C ALA A 137 -10.01 -8.86 -15.19
N THR A 138 -9.47 -10.05 -15.36
CA THR A 138 -8.80 -10.47 -16.60
C THR A 138 -9.73 -11.04 -17.65
N ALA A 139 -10.84 -11.67 -17.24
CA ALA A 139 -11.71 -12.50 -18.11
C ALA A 139 -10.92 -13.45 -19.05
N ASN A 140 -9.68 -13.82 -18.64
CA ASN A 140 -8.72 -14.58 -19.46
C ASN A 140 -9.10 -16.03 -19.70
N ASP A 141 -10.01 -16.54 -18.90
CA ASP A 141 -10.56 -17.89 -19.01
C ASP A 141 -12.06 -17.84 -18.67
N GLY A 142 -12.89 -18.25 -19.60
CA GLY A 142 -14.36 -18.26 -19.43
C GLY A 142 -14.88 -19.19 -18.33
N THR A 143 -14.02 -20.00 -17.72
CA THR A 143 -14.34 -20.94 -16.64
C THR A 143 -13.73 -20.53 -15.31
N ASN A 144 -12.46 -20.13 -15.31
CA ASN A 144 -11.68 -19.78 -14.11
C ASN A 144 -10.88 -18.48 -14.32
N PRO A 145 -11.52 -17.37 -14.67
CA PRO A 145 -10.79 -16.12 -14.89
C PRO A 145 -10.21 -15.58 -13.57
N ASP A 146 -9.13 -14.80 -13.69
CA ASP A 146 -8.36 -14.31 -12.57
C ASP A 146 -8.68 -12.85 -12.25
N ILE A 147 -8.63 -12.52 -10.96
CA ILE A 147 -8.60 -11.13 -10.48
C ILE A 147 -7.24 -10.88 -9.84
N ALA A 148 -6.53 -9.91 -10.38
CA ALA A 148 -5.20 -9.51 -9.92
C ALA A 148 -5.22 -8.14 -9.24
N GLU A 149 -4.40 -7.96 -8.22
CA GLU A 149 -4.06 -6.65 -7.68
C GLU A 149 -2.84 -6.10 -8.40
N ILE A 150 -2.93 -4.88 -8.93
CA ILE A 150 -1.80 -4.16 -9.49
C ILE A 150 -1.11 -3.40 -8.36
N THR A 151 0.06 -3.85 -7.98
CA THR A 151 0.87 -3.16 -6.98
C THR A 151 1.65 -2.02 -7.65
N VAL A 152 1.36 -0.79 -7.25
CA VAL A 152 2.07 0.41 -7.71
C VAL A 152 3.10 0.82 -6.67
N GLY A 153 4.37 0.62 -6.98
CA GLY A 153 5.49 0.88 -6.08
C GLY A 153 5.86 -0.34 -5.21
N GLY A 154 7.08 -0.32 -4.69
CA GLY A 154 7.53 -1.35 -3.73
C GLY A 154 6.83 -1.19 -2.38
N LEU A 155 6.36 -2.29 -1.82
CA LEU A 155 5.94 -2.30 -0.42
C LEU A 155 7.16 -2.07 0.48
N PRO A 156 7.00 -1.42 1.64
CA PRO A 156 8.08 -1.34 2.62
C PRO A 156 8.62 -2.73 2.94
N GLY A 157 9.94 -2.89 2.90
CA GLY A 157 10.58 -4.13 3.30
C GLY A 157 10.76 -4.25 4.82
N GLY A 158 10.97 -5.46 5.31
CA GLY A 158 11.23 -5.71 6.72
C GLY A 158 10.01 -5.54 7.63
N SER A 159 10.27 -5.23 8.90
CA SER A 159 9.24 -5.04 9.93
C SER A 159 9.03 -3.55 10.24
N ASN A 160 7.91 -3.24 10.93
CA ASN A 160 7.64 -1.88 11.38
C ASN A 160 8.83 -1.32 12.19
N THR A 161 9.10 -0.02 12.01
CA THR A 161 10.21 0.75 12.58
C THR A 161 11.60 0.50 11.97
N GLN A 162 11.80 -0.51 11.12
CA GLN A 162 13.08 -0.70 10.43
C GLN A 162 13.33 0.42 9.42
N VAL A 163 14.56 0.93 9.39
CA VAL A 163 14.97 1.93 8.40
C VAL A 163 15.08 1.26 7.04
N GLN A 164 14.42 1.85 6.05
CA GLN A 164 14.39 1.29 4.69
C GLN A 164 15.69 1.61 3.94
N TYR A 165 16.17 0.65 3.18
CA TYR A 165 17.28 0.81 2.26
C TYR A 165 16.99 0.09 0.93
N ASN A 166 17.78 0.37 -0.10
CA ASN A 166 17.67 -0.34 -1.37
C ASN A 166 18.41 -1.68 -1.24
N ASP A 167 17.67 -2.77 -1.32
CA ASP A 167 18.21 -4.13 -1.38
C ASP A 167 17.98 -4.71 -2.78
N SER A 168 18.99 -4.57 -3.63
CA SER A 168 18.97 -5.13 -4.99
C SER A 168 17.76 -4.69 -5.84
N GLY A 169 17.33 -3.44 -5.68
CA GLY A 169 16.19 -2.86 -6.42
C GLY A 169 14.85 -2.98 -5.71
N SER A 170 14.81 -3.60 -4.53
CA SER A 170 13.64 -3.67 -3.66
C SER A 170 13.87 -2.89 -2.35
N PHE A 171 12.78 -2.55 -1.64
CA PHE A 171 12.91 -2.02 -0.28
C PHE A 171 13.28 -3.15 0.68
N GLY A 172 14.40 -2.97 1.39
CA GLY A 172 14.84 -3.85 2.48
C GLY A 172 14.77 -3.16 3.83
N GLY A 173 14.73 -3.94 4.92
CA GLY A 173 14.86 -3.47 6.29
C GLY A 173 15.71 -4.45 7.10
N ASP A 174 16.51 -3.92 8.05
CA ASP A 174 17.36 -4.73 8.94
C ASP A 174 16.88 -4.56 10.38
N ALA A 175 16.74 -5.68 11.11
CA ALA A 175 16.35 -5.68 12.52
C ALA A 175 17.35 -4.96 13.44
N ASN A 176 18.56 -4.70 12.95
CA ASN A 176 19.60 -3.97 13.67
C ASN A 176 19.69 -2.48 13.27
N LEU A 177 18.83 -2.01 12.37
CA LEU A 177 18.77 -0.60 11.96
C LEU A 177 17.32 -0.13 12.05
N VAL A 178 16.96 0.41 13.21
CA VAL A 178 15.57 0.74 13.52
C VAL A 178 15.41 2.19 13.99
N TRP A 179 14.22 2.75 13.76
CA TRP A 179 13.81 4.01 14.35
C TRP A 179 12.99 3.73 15.61
N ASP A 180 13.49 4.18 16.75
CA ASP A 180 12.77 4.20 18.03
C ASP A 180 12.20 5.59 18.27
N SER A 181 10.90 5.70 18.55
CA SER A 181 10.22 6.99 18.72
C SER A 181 10.70 7.79 19.92
N SER A 182 11.30 7.15 20.92
CA SER A 182 11.83 7.78 22.13
C SER A 182 13.32 8.08 22.03
N ASN A 183 14.07 7.21 21.36
CA ASN A 183 15.53 7.23 21.37
C ASN A 183 16.16 7.61 20.01
N GLY A 184 15.37 7.63 18.93
CA GLY A 184 15.85 7.94 17.59
C GLY A 184 16.39 6.72 16.84
N LEU A 185 17.49 6.90 16.09
CA LEU A 185 18.09 5.82 15.31
C LEU A 185 18.86 4.86 16.22
N VAL A 186 18.49 3.58 16.18
CA VAL A 186 19.14 2.51 16.95
C VAL A 186 19.89 1.57 16.00
N ILE A 187 21.19 1.38 16.26
CA ILE A 187 22.06 0.40 15.60
C ILE A 187 22.32 -0.73 16.58
N GLY A 188 21.66 -1.87 16.36
CA GLY A 188 21.66 -3.02 17.27
C GLY A 188 22.79 -4.03 17.04
N SER A 189 22.85 -5.04 17.90
CA SER A 189 23.73 -6.22 17.78
C SER A 189 25.19 -5.91 17.49
N GLN A 190 25.75 -4.85 18.08
CA GLN A 190 27.14 -4.40 17.88
C GLN A 190 27.49 -4.09 16.39
N LYS A 191 26.50 -3.77 15.57
CA LYS A 191 26.76 -3.21 14.26
C LYS A 191 27.44 -1.83 14.41
N GLU A 192 28.19 -1.45 13.41
CA GLU A 192 29.01 -0.22 13.43
C GLU A 192 28.35 0.91 12.62
N LEU A 193 28.43 2.12 13.13
CA LEU A 193 28.36 3.29 12.27
C LEU A 193 29.75 3.53 11.69
N ARG A 194 29.90 3.37 10.37
CA ARG A 194 31.17 3.54 9.67
C ARG A 194 31.19 4.84 8.88
N LEU A 195 32.24 5.62 9.06
CA LEU A 195 32.57 6.79 8.30
C LEU A 195 33.74 6.43 7.40
N ALA A 196 33.48 6.19 6.11
CA ALA A 196 34.49 5.79 5.14
C ALA A 196 35.29 7.00 4.67
N ASP A 197 36.56 6.80 4.28
CA ASP A 197 37.38 7.82 3.62
C ASP A 197 37.04 7.97 2.14
N THR A 198 37.73 8.85 1.45
CA THR A 198 37.49 9.14 0.02
C THR A 198 38.13 8.13 -0.92
N SER A 199 39.09 7.34 -0.45
CA SER A 199 39.81 6.35 -1.27
C SER A 199 39.14 4.98 -1.30
N GLY A 200 38.23 4.74 -0.35
CA GLY A 200 37.41 3.52 -0.23
C GLY A 200 38.21 2.31 0.25
N GLY A 201 37.75 1.70 1.32
CA GLY A 201 38.34 0.54 1.96
C GLY A 201 38.64 0.75 3.42
N GLU A 202 39.08 1.95 3.81
CA GLU A 202 39.35 2.36 5.18
C GLU A 202 38.14 3.15 5.75
N TYR A 203 37.95 3.08 7.06
CA TYR A 203 36.85 3.78 7.76
C TYR A 203 37.14 4.01 9.25
N ILE A 204 36.43 4.93 9.84
CA ILE A 204 36.33 5.07 11.30
C ILE A 204 35.00 4.44 11.71
N GLY A 205 35.04 3.41 12.56
CA GLY A 205 33.86 2.73 13.09
C GLY A 205 33.55 3.10 14.52
N MET A 206 32.27 3.28 14.84
CA MET A 206 31.77 3.47 16.20
C MET A 206 30.77 2.35 16.51
N LYS A 207 30.96 1.66 17.63
CA LYS A 207 30.05 0.61 18.14
C LYS A 207 30.07 0.54 19.65
N ALA A 208 29.01 -0.04 20.23
CA ALA A 208 28.96 -0.37 21.64
C ALA A 208 29.96 -1.50 21.99
N ALA A 209 30.43 -1.56 23.22
CA ALA A 209 31.17 -2.72 23.72
C ALA A 209 30.26 -3.97 23.80
N GLY A 210 30.86 -5.17 23.95
CA GLY A 210 30.11 -6.43 24.04
C GLY A 210 29.13 -6.49 25.21
N THR A 211 29.47 -5.81 26.31
CA THR A 211 28.60 -5.58 27.47
C THR A 211 28.80 -4.14 27.90
N THR A 212 27.71 -3.38 27.99
CA THR A 212 27.73 -1.99 28.45
C THR A 212 26.57 -1.74 29.41
N THR A 213 26.75 -0.79 30.33
CA THR A 213 25.67 -0.14 31.06
C THR A 213 25.27 1.08 30.25
N ASP A 214 23.98 1.42 30.21
CA ASP A 214 23.49 2.55 29.44
C ASP A 214 24.15 3.84 29.88
N TYR A 215 24.69 4.56 28.91
CA TYR A 215 25.18 5.93 29.09
C TYR A 215 25.12 6.70 27.79
N THR A 216 25.01 8.02 27.88
CA THR A 216 25.02 8.92 26.73
C THR A 216 26.34 9.69 26.69
N ILE A 217 26.97 9.74 25.52
CA ILE A 217 28.11 10.63 25.26
C ILE A 217 27.58 11.94 24.68
N SER A 218 27.73 13.03 25.42
CA SER A 218 27.36 14.38 24.94
C SER A 218 28.61 15.08 24.41
N TRP A 219 28.59 15.42 23.14
CA TRP A 219 29.66 16.13 22.47
C TRP A 219 29.77 17.58 22.98
N PRO A 220 30.97 18.22 22.93
CA PRO A 220 31.09 19.61 23.25
C PRO A 220 30.25 20.52 22.35
N GLY A 221 29.66 21.58 22.89
CA GLY A 221 28.86 22.56 22.14
C GLY A 221 29.65 23.47 21.22
N ALA A 222 30.98 23.44 21.26
CA ALA A 222 31.86 24.27 20.43
C ALA A 222 33.15 23.49 20.08
N VAL A 223 33.90 23.99 19.12
CA VAL A 223 35.25 23.53 18.81
C VAL A 223 36.22 23.88 19.94
N ALA A 224 37.37 23.22 19.99
CA ALA A 224 38.43 23.54 20.96
C ALA A 224 38.84 25.03 20.86
N GLY A 225 39.08 25.68 22.00
CA GLY A 225 39.44 27.11 22.07
C GLY A 225 40.87 27.41 21.65
N GLY A 226 41.69 26.39 21.40
CA GLY A 226 43.10 26.54 21.00
C GLY A 226 43.74 25.21 20.65
N ASN A 227 45.03 25.25 20.27
CA ASN A 227 45.85 24.06 20.08
C ASN A 227 46.11 23.37 21.42
N ASP A 228 46.50 22.09 21.40
CA ASP A 228 46.85 21.30 22.60
C ASP A 228 45.66 20.99 23.55
N TYR A 229 44.42 21.18 23.08
CA TYR A 229 43.23 20.70 23.77
C TYR A 229 42.98 19.24 23.47
N VAL A 230 42.58 18.49 24.48
CA VAL A 230 42.17 17.08 24.38
C VAL A 230 40.70 16.95 24.76
N LEU A 231 40.06 15.95 24.19
CA LEU A 231 38.70 15.59 24.56
C LEU A 231 38.71 14.82 25.89
N LYS A 232 38.12 15.41 26.91
CA LYS A 232 37.98 14.81 28.26
C LYS A 232 36.55 14.41 28.50
N SER A 233 36.34 13.31 29.22
CA SER A 233 35.00 12.82 29.62
C SER A 233 34.85 12.92 31.15
N THR A 234 33.65 13.33 31.57
CA THR A 234 33.21 13.14 32.94
C THR A 234 32.75 11.71 33.18
N THR A 235 32.52 11.29 34.41
CA THR A 235 31.93 9.99 34.77
C THR A 235 30.48 9.85 34.24
N GLY A 236 29.81 10.95 33.95
CA GLY A 236 28.47 10.96 33.33
C GLY A 236 28.46 11.00 31.80
N GLY A 237 29.62 10.85 31.14
CA GLY A 237 29.69 10.81 29.67
C GLY A 237 29.69 12.19 28.97
N VAL A 238 29.72 13.29 29.71
CA VAL A 238 29.81 14.63 29.10
C VAL A 238 31.23 14.87 28.63
N LEU A 239 31.40 15.15 27.35
CA LEU A 239 32.68 15.47 26.74
C LEU A 239 32.90 16.96 26.73
N SER A 240 34.16 17.37 26.98
CA SER A 240 34.60 18.77 26.94
C SER A 240 36.02 18.87 26.42
N TRP A 241 36.35 20.01 25.84
CA TRP A 241 37.72 20.32 25.50
C TRP A 241 38.45 20.81 26.75
N GLY A 242 39.63 20.31 26.99
CA GLY A 242 40.46 20.75 28.10
C GLY A 242 41.94 20.67 27.73
N GLU A 243 42.72 21.61 28.25
CA GLU A 243 44.17 21.63 28.08
C GLU A 243 44.82 20.40 28.69
N VAL A 244 45.91 19.92 28.09
CA VAL A 244 46.77 18.92 28.69
C VAL A 244 47.54 19.60 29.80
N SER A 245 47.03 19.52 31.04
CA SER A 245 47.76 20.03 32.22
C SER A 245 48.88 19.05 32.58
N GLY A 246 50.15 19.49 32.45
CA GLY A 246 51.29 18.83 33.02
C GLY A 246 52.17 17.98 32.08
N GLY A 247 52.50 18.54 30.92
CA GLY A 247 53.75 18.16 30.25
C GLY A 247 54.87 19.03 30.76
N THR A 248 55.68 18.57 31.73
CA THR A 248 57.00 19.18 31.92
C THR A 248 57.75 19.04 30.61
N SER A 249 58.09 20.18 30.03
CA SER A 249 59.02 20.24 28.92
C SER A 249 60.26 19.42 29.27
N TRP A 250 60.62 18.50 28.41
CA TRP A 250 61.90 17.79 28.41
C TRP A 250 62.92 18.66 27.72
#